data_8617430ccef0bf709e39a98c1c44d7ed
#
_entry.id   8617430ccef0bf709e39a98c1c44d7ed
#
_cell.length_a   1.000
_cell.length_b   1.000
_cell.length_c   1.000
_cell.angle_alpha   90.00
_cell.angle_beta   90.00
_cell.angle_gamma   90.00
#
_symmetry.space_group_name_H-M   'P 1'
#
loop_
_entity.id
_entity.type
_entity.pdbx_description
1 polymer ?
#
loop_
_entity_poly.entity_id
_entity_poly.type
_entity_poly.pdbx_seq_one_letter_code
_entity_poly.pdbx_strand_id
1 'polypeptide(L)'
;SKKDLAAVFQTIFYSLLLRLGGEKGEIQPDIYYIRSLFDESFSPEIPCKFSEIEKEFKDNLSKLMEEIFDEKVSFTQANKDSNICKFCSYKIICGREDLKKNDF
;
A
#
# COMPACT_ATOMS: atom_id res chain seq x y z
N SER A 1 9.04 5.79 -4.19
CA SER A 1 9.58 4.95 -3.11
C SER A 1 8.53 3.94 -2.64
N LYS A 2 8.96 2.94 -1.87
CA LYS A 2 8.04 1.94 -1.32
C LYS A 2 7.01 2.54 -0.37
N LYS A 3 7.35 3.62 0.33
CA LYS A 3 6.43 4.34 1.21
C LYS A 3 5.30 4.99 0.41
N ASP A 4 5.64 5.55 -0.75
CA ASP A 4 4.66 6.20 -1.61
C ASP A 4 3.68 5.17 -2.20
N LEU A 5 4.17 3.99 -2.56
CA LEU A 5 3.31 2.92 -3.07
C LEU A 5 2.29 2.45 -2.04
N ALA A 6 2.67 2.35 -0.77
CA ALA A 6 1.74 1.99 0.29
C ALA A 6 0.65 3.05 0.47
N ALA A 7 1.01 4.33 0.45
CA ALA A 7 0.07 5.43 0.55
C ALA A 7 -0.88 5.47 -0.65
N VAL A 8 -0.37 5.26 -1.85
CA VAL A 8 -1.19 5.20 -3.07
C VAL A 8 -2.17 4.04 -3.00
N PHE A 9 -1.72 2.86 -2.60
CA PHE A 9 -2.58 1.68 -2.44
C PHE A 9 -3.71 1.98 -1.46
N GLN A 10 -3.39 2.53 -0.29
CA GLN A 10 -4.38 2.84 0.74
C GLN A 10 -5.42 3.85 0.24
N THR A 11 -4.98 4.88 -0.47
CA THR A 11 -5.86 5.91 -1.00
C THR A 11 -6.82 5.34 -2.04
N ILE A 12 -6.32 4.48 -2.93
CA ILE A 12 -7.14 3.81 -3.93
C ILE A 12 -8.12 2.83 -3.25
N PHE A 13 -7.66 2.13 -2.23
CA PHE A 13 -8.50 1.22 -1.45
C PHE A 13 -9.67 1.97 -0.78
N TYR A 14 -9.41 3.14 -0.21
CA TYR A 14 -10.47 3.98 0.35
C TYR A 14 -11.45 4.46 -0.72
N SER A 15 -10.96 4.75 -1.92
CA SER A 15 -11.84 5.09 -3.05
C SER A 15 -12.76 3.92 -3.39
N LEU A 16 -12.25 2.70 -3.36
CA LEU A 16 -13.06 1.49 -3.57
C LEU A 16 -14.14 1.36 -2.47
N LEU A 17 -13.78 1.60 -1.21
CA LEU A 17 -14.75 1.54 -0.11
C LEU A 17 -15.88 2.56 -0.29
N LEU A 18 -15.57 3.77 -0.73
CA LEU A 18 -16.59 4.77 -1.05
C LEU A 18 -17.52 4.29 -2.17
N ARG A 19 -16.96 3.69 -3.20
CA ARG A 19 -17.73 3.17 -4.32
C ARG A 19 -18.66 2.04 -3.87
N LEU A 20 -18.17 1.12 -3.07
CA LEU A 20 -18.97 0.02 -2.51
C LEU A 20 -20.02 0.51 -1.52
N GLY A 21 -19.77 1.64 -0.87
CA GLY A 21 -20.73 2.30 0.02
C GLY A 21 -21.84 3.05 -0.69
N GLY A 22 -21.87 3.07 -2.01
CA GLY A 22 -22.94 3.65 -2.79
C GLY A 22 -22.60 4.97 -3.51
N GLU A 23 -21.38 5.47 -3.35
CA GLU A 23 -20.96 6.67 -4.08
C GLU A 23 -20.90 6.38 -5.59
N LYS A 24 -21.68 7.09 -6.38
CA LYS A 24 -21.78 6.87 -7.83
C LYS A 24 -21.03 7.93 -8.64
N GLY A 25 -20.60 9.01 -8.01
CA GLY A 25 -19.88 10.09 -8.69
C GLY A 25 -18.45 9.72 -9.02
N GLU A 26 -17.77 10.61 -9.74
CA GLU A 26 -16.35 10.45 -10.01
C GLU A 26 -15.55 10.65 -8.73
N ILE A 27 -14.59 9.77 -8.49
CA ILE A 27 -13.71 9.86 -7.33
C ILE A 27 -12.30 10.18 -7.80
N GLN A 28 -11.71 11.24 -7.26
CA GLN A 28 -10.34 11.65 -7.53
C GLN A 28 -9.49 11.37 -6.29
N PRO A 29 -8.63 10.34 -6.31
CA PRO A 29 -7.74 10.07 -5.17
C PRO A 29 -6.67 11.15 -5.04
N ASP A 30 -6.47 11.66 -3.84
CA ASP A 30 -5.49 12.70 -3.56
C ASP A 30 -4.68 12.33 -2.32
N ILE A 31 -3.40 12.70 -2.32
CA ILE A 31 -2.50 12.56 -1.16
C ILE A 31 -1.85 13.90 -0.87
N TYR A 32 -2.01 14.38 0.38
CA TYR A 32 -1.40 15.62 0.82
C TYR A 32 -0.21 15.33 1.74
N TYR A 33 0.97 15.75 1.31
CA TYR A 33 2.19 15.64 2.11
C TYR A 33 2.42 16.98 2.81
N ILE A 34 2.35 17.00 4.14
CA ILE A 34 2.45 18.22 4.93
C ILE A 34 3.74 18.99 4.62
N ARG A 35 4.85 18.29 4.46
CA ARG A 35 6.16 18.90 4.17
C ARG A 35 6.22 19.58 2.80
N SER A 36 5.40 19.15 1.87
CA SER A 36 5.39 19.67 0.50
C SER A 36 4.20 20.56 0.20
N LEU A 37 3.36 20.84 1.21
CA LEU A 37 2.08 21.52 1.02
C LEU A 37 2.22 22.93 0.43
N PHE A 38 3.31 23.63 0.75
CA PHE A 38 3.57 24.98 0.27
C PHE A 38 4.54 25.05 -0.92
N ASP A 39 4.94 23.91 -1.45
CA ASP A 39 5.78 23.82 -2.64
C ASP A 39 4.89 24.02 -3.88
N GLU A 40 5.26 25.00 -4.73
CA GLU A 40 4.47 25.30 -5.92
C GLU A 40 4.40 24.14 -6.93
N SER A 41 5.42 23.25 -6.92
CA SER A 41 5.43 22.08 -7.79
C SER A 41 4.61 20.92 -7.24
N PHE A 42 4.12 21.03 -6.00
CA PHE A 42 3.37 19.95 -5.36
C PHE A 42 1.96 19.83 -5.93
N SER A 43 1.58 18.60 -6.29
CA SER A 43 0.22 18.26 -6.68
C SER A 43 -0.26 17.10 -5.81
N PRO A 44 -1.40 17.22 -5.12
CA PRO A 44 -1.95 16.14 -4.31
C PRO A 44 -2.59 15.05 -5.15
N GLU A 45 -2.91 15.33 -6.42
CA GLU A 45 -3.66 14.41 -7.26
C GLU A 45 -2.81 13.21 -7.68
N ILE A 46 -3.36 12.03 -7.49
CA ILE A 46 -2.86 10.83 -8.15
C ILE A 46 -3.24 10.97 -9.63
N PRO A 47 -2.31 10.73 -10.58
CA PRO A 47 -2.51 11.06 -11.99
C PRO A 47 -3.47 10.10 -12.72
N CYS A 48 -4.53 9.69 -12.05
CA CYS A 48 -5.61 8.88 -12.64
C CYS A 48 -6.87 9.04 -11.80
N LYS A 49 -8.01 8.98 -12.46
CA LYS A 49 -9.29 8.94 -11.78
C LYS A 49 -9.59 7.51 -11.35
N PHE A 50 -10.34 7.35 -10.27
CA PHE A 50 -10.67 6.03 -9.77
C PHE A 50 -11.41 5.17 -10.80
N SER A 51 -12.31 5.77 -11.58
CA SER A 51 -13.06 5.03 -12.60
C SER A 51 -12.17 4.38 -13.66
N GLU A 52 -10.99 4.95 -13.93
CA GLU A 52 -10.04 4.42 -14.91
C GLU A 52 -9.35 3.15 -14.45
N ILE A 53 -9.19 2.99 -13.15
CA ILE A 53 -8.42 1.87 -12.55
C ILE A 53 -9.28 0.94 -11.70
N GLU A 54 -10.56 1.25 -11.53
CA GLU A 54 -11.45 0.50 -10.64
C GLU A 54 -11.48 -0.99 -10.93
N LYS A 55 -11.67 -1.35 -12.20
CA LYS A 55 -11.78 -2.76 -12.61
C LYS A 55 -10.46 -3.49 -12.36
N GLU A 56 -9.36 -2.92 -12.81
CA GLU A 56 -8.04 -3.52 -12.65
C GLU A 56 -7.67 -3.68 -11.18
N PHE A 57 -7.95 -2.65 -10.38
CA PHE A 57 -7.69 -2.69 -8.95
C PHE A 57 -8.50 -3.78 -8.25
N LYS A 58 -9.79 -3.89 -8.57
CA LYS A 58 -10.65 -4.94 -8.01
C LYS A 58 -10.17 -6.33 -8.39
N ASP A 59 -9.79 -6.53 -9.65
CA ASP A 59 -9.32 -7.83 -10.14
C ASP A 59 -8.04 -8.23 -9.44
N ASN A 60 -7.08 -7.32 -9.30
CA ASN A 60 -5.82 -7.59 -8.64
C ASN A 60 -6.00 -7.81 -7.14
N LEU A 61 -6.89 -7.03 -6.50
CA LEU A 61 -7.20 -7.22 -5.08
C LEU A 61 -7.85 -8.58 -4.83
N SER A 62 -8.77 -9.00 -5.71
CA SER A 62 -9.40 -10.32 -5.61
C SER A 62 -8.38 -11.45 -5.73
N LYS A 63 -7.44 -11.34 -6.65
CA LYS A 63 -6.37 -12.33 -6.81
C LYS A 63 -5.49 -12.40 -5.56
N LEU A 64 -5.16 -11.26 -4.98
CA LEU A 64 -4.38 -11.20 -3.75
C LEU A 64 -5.12 -11.87 -2.59
N MET A 65 -6.41 -11.58 -2.45
CA MET A 65 -7.23 -12.18 -1.40
C MET A 65 -7.37 -13.68 -1.58
N GLU A 66 -7.55 -14.16 -2.81
CA GLU A 66 -7.58 -15.60 -3.11
C GLU A 66 -6.27 -16.28 -2.71
N GLU A 67 -5.13 -15.65 -2.99
CA GLU A 67 -3.83 -16.18 -2.60
C GLU A 67 -3.67 -16.25 -1.08
N ILE A 68 -4.08 -15.19 -0.36
CA ILE A 68 -3.98 -15.14 1.10
C ILE A 68 -4.81 -16.25 1.75
N PHE A 69 -6.00 -16.53 1.22
CA PHE A 69 -6.91 -17.53 1.78
C PHE A 69 -6.72 -18.92 1.17
N ASP A 70 -5.79 -19.11 0.24
CA ASP A 70 -5.52 -20.42 -0.35
C ASP A 70 -4.63 -21.23 0.59
N GLU A 71 -5.19 -22.29 1.16
CA GLU A 71 -4.47 -23.17 2.08
C GLU A 71 -3.30 -23.92 1.45
N LYS A 72 -3.27 -23.99 0.12
CA LYS A 72 -2.20 -24.67 -0.63
C LYS A 72 -0.99 -23.77 -0.86
N VAL A 73 -1.14 -22.46 -0.65
CA VAL A 73 -0.05 -21.49 -0.80
C VAL A 73 0.53 -21.18 0.56
N SER A 74 1.79 -21.51 0.75
CA SER A 74 2.49 -21.24 2.01
C SER A 74 2.89 -19.78 2.13
N PHE A 75 2.81 -19.25 3.34
CA PHE A 75 3.36 -17.93 3.64
C PHE A 75 4.88 -18.01 3.66
N THR A 76 5.53 -17.05 3.04
CA THR A 76 6.99 -16.92 3.03
C THR A 76 7.40 -15.65 3.76
N GLN A 77 8.60 -15.67 4.35
CA GLN A 77 9.12 -14.48 5.00
C GLN A 77 9.44 -13.40 3.98
N ALA A 78 9.31 -12.14 4.39
CA ALA A 78 9.74 -11.01 3.58
C ALA A 78 11.26 -11.10 3.33
N ASN A 79 11.72 -10.44 2.25
CA ASN A 79 13.13 -10.39 1.93
C ASN A 79 13.94 -9.85 3.12
N LYS A 80 15.03 -10.54 3.49
CA LYS A 80 15.91 -10.17 4.60
C LYS A 80 16.49 -8.76 4.46
N ASP A 81 16.67 -8.28 3.23
CA ASP A 81 17.19 -6.94 2.96
C ASP A 81 16.15 -5.84 3.15
N SER A 82 14.91 -6.21 3.42
CA SER A 82 13.83 -5.25 3.67
C SER A 82 14.07 -4.47 4.96
N ASN A 83 13.99 -3.14 4.89
CA ASN A 83 14.07 -2.28 6.08
C ASN A 83 12.94 -2.57 7.08
N ILE A 84 11.86 -3.18 6.64
CA ILE A 84 10.74 -3.55 7.49
C ILE A 84 11.20 -4.51 8.59
N CYS A 85 12.05 -5.47 8.26
CA CYS A 85 12.53 -6.47 9.23
C CYS A 85 13.41 -5.87 10.32
N LYS A 86 14.16 -4.80 10.01
CA LYS A 86 15.05 -4.14 10.99
C LYS A 86 14.30 -3.58 12.19
N PHE A 87 13.10 -3.09 11.95
CA PHE A 87 12.26 -2.44 12.96
C PHE A 87 11.08 -3.29 13.40
N CYS A 88 11.02 -4.53 12.95
CA CYS A 88 9.92 -5.44 13.25
C CYS A 88 10.05 -6.02 14.67
N SER A 89 8.95 -5.98 15.42
CA SER A 89 8.91 -6.56 16.78
C SER A 89 9.04 -8.08 16.77
N TYR A 90 8.78 -8.71 15.64
CA TYR A 90 8.78 -10.18 15.49
C TYR A 90 10.04 -10.72 14.83
N LYS A 91 11.08 -9.91 14.66
CA LYS A 91 12.29 -10.34 13.96
C LYS A 91 13.02 -11.50 14.63
N ILE A 92 12.91 -11.63 15.95
CA ILE A 92 13.51 -12.74 16.71
C ILE A 92 12.82 -14.05 16.32
N ILE A 93 11.49 -14.04 16.25
CA ILE A 93 10.69 -15.21 15.85
C ILE A 93 11.05 -15.65 14.44
N CYS A 94 11.33 -14.70 13.57
CA CYS A 94 11.72 -14.96 12.18
C CYS A 94 13.20 -15.35 12.03
N GLY A 95 13.99 -15.37 13.12
CA GLY A 95 15.41 -15.65 13.07
C GLY A 95 16.25 -14.54 12.46
N ARG A 96 15.80 -13.28 12.60
CA ARG A 96 16.44 -12.10 12.01
C ARG A 96 16.91 -11.08 13.04
N GLU A 97 17.25 -11.54 14.22
CA GLU A 97 17.74 -10.71 15.33
C GLU A 97 19.10 -10.04 15.05
N ASP A 98 19.84 -10.55 14.08
CA ASP A 98 21.13 -9.97 13.66
C ASP A 98 20.96 -8.63 12.93
N LEU A 99 19.76 -8.28 12.52
CA LEU A 99 19.48 -7.00 11.86
C LEU A 99 19.45 -5.86 12.88
N LYS A 100 20.35 -4.91 12.74
CA LYS A 100 20.45 -3.76 13.65
C LYS A 100 19.47 -2.66 13.28
N LYS A 101 18.89 -2.02 14.32
CA LYS A 101 17.92 -0.92 14.12
C LYS A 101 18.56 0.39 13.68
N ASN A 102 19.86 0.56 13.90
CA ASN A 102 20.54 1.86 13.79
C ASN A 102 21.35 2.05 12.52
N ASP A 103 21.13 1.25 11.51
CA ASP A 103 21.83 1.41 10.23
C ASP A 103 21.05 2.41 9.38
N PHE A 104 21.25 3.68 9.66
CA PHE A 104 20.71 4.79 8.86
C PHE A 104 21.69 5.17 7.79
#